data_98853d6d6fb1ecda2221c4bd41c185fa
#
_entry.id   98853d6d6fb1ecda2221c4bd41c185fa
#
_cell.length_a   1.000
_cell.length_b   1.000
_cell.length_c   1.000
_cell.angle_alpha   90.00
_cell.angle_beta   90.00
_cell.angle_gamma   90.00
#
_symmetry.space_group_name_H-M   'P 1'
#
loop_
_entity.id
_entity.type
_entity.pdbx_description
1 polymer ?
#
loop_
_entity_poly.entity_id
_entity_poly.type
_entity_poly.pdbx_seq_one_letter_code
_entity_poly.pdbx_strand_id
1 'polypeptide(L)'
;MIQLHNADCADILKTMPDESVDLIVTDPPYEMHVRGGGTQRIFDIEKGSYLGDIEASDIHNGYDFELNKEFVRIMRGINIYIWCNKLQIPAYFDYYINELGCHFDILTWHKNNAIPNFNMKYNNDTEYCLHFAKNSYGVRPDNYEDAATYYISAINQSDKKKYGHPTIKPLEIIERIIRNSSKPGDIVFDPFMGSGTTGVACKDLERSFIGVEIDEKWYNVAKQRIEEENATVDNSIALDLSQYI
;
A
#
# COMPACT_ATOMS: atom_id res chain seq x y z
N MET A 1 12.12 -5.72 13.55
CA MET A 1 12.93 -4.48 13.32
C MET A 1 12.14 -3.55 12.42
N ILE A 2 12.03 -2.26 12.76
CA ILE A 2 11.36 -1.24 11.92
C ILE A 2 12.39 -0.21 11.50
N GLN A 3 12.49 0.05 10.21
CA GLN A 3 13.37 1.07 9.61
C GLN A 3 12.53 1.98 8.70
N LEU A 4 12.60 3.28 8.94
CA LEU A 4 11.87 4.29 8.17
C LEU A 4 12.84 5.31 7.59
N HIS A 5 12.68 5.62 6.30
CA HIS A 5 13.55 6.54 5.58
C HIS A 5 12.73 7.68 4.97
N ASN A 6 13.08 8.93 5.31
CA ASN A 6 12.56 10.08 4.58
C ASN A 6 13.53 10.41 3.45
N ALA A 7 13.28 9.83 2.28
CA ALA A 7 14.19 9.90 1.12
C ALA A 7 13.46 9.51 -0.17
N ASP A 8 14.12 9.73 -1.31
CA ASP A 8 13.72 9.10 -2.56
C ASP A 8 13.98 7.59 -2.50
N CYS A 9 12.99 6.77 -2.89
CA CYS A 9 13.12 5.30 -2.87
C CYS A 9 14.25 4.81 -3.79
N ALA A 10 14.53 5.49 -4.91
CA ALA A 10 15.64 5.15 -5.80
C ALA A 10 17.01 5.25 -5.10
N ASP A 11 17.18 6.18 -4.17
CA ASP A 11 18.42 6.31 -3.42
C ASP A 11 18.56 5.23 -2.34
N ILE A 12 17.48 4.89 -1.67
CA ILE A 12 17.48 3.79 -0.71
C ILE A 12 17.75 2.46 -1.41
N LEU A 13 17.10 2.17 -2.53
CA LEU A 13 17.27 0.95 -3.31
C LEU A 13 18.75 0.69 -3.71
N LYS A 14 19.49 1.74 -4.09
CA LYS A 14 20.93 1.66 -4.41
C LYS A 14 21.78 1.17 -3.21
N THR A 15 21.31 1.38 -1.99
CA THR A 15 22.02 0.95 -0.76
C THR A 15 21.63 -0.44 -0.28
N MET A 16 20.49 -0.95 -0.76
CA MET A 16 19.97 -2.25 -0.33
C MET A 16 20.72 -3.39 -1.03
N PRO A 17 21.16 -4.42 -0.27
CA PRO A 17 21.76 -5.60 -0.86
C PRO A 17 20.79 -6.39 -1.73
N ASP A 18 21.32 -7.13 -2.70
CA ASP A 18 20.56 -8.12 -3.45
C ASP A 18 19.95 -9.13 -2.49
N GLU A 19 18.79 -9.67 -2.83
CA GLU A 19 18.11 -10.76 -2.09
C GLU A 19 17.99 -10.48 -0.57
N SER A 20 17.70 -9.23 -0.19
CA SER A 20 17.61 -8.79 1.22
C SER A 20 16.17 -8.73 1.75
N VAL A 21 15.15 -8.81 0.88
CA VAL A 21 13.73 -8.60 1.20
C VAL A 21 12.91 -9.86 0.88
N ASP A 22 11.93 -10.19 1.72
CA ASP A 22 11.08 -11.38 1.55
C ASP A 22 9.76 -11.06 0.85
N LEU A 23 9.24 -9.84 1.03
CA LEU A 23 7.96 -9.39 0.49
C LEU A 23 7.98 -7.88 0.21
N ILE A 24 7.42 -7.47 -0.92
CA ILE A 24 7.11 -6.07 -1.18
C ILE A 24 5.59 -5.89 -1.19
N VAL A 25 5.09 -4.90 -0.43
CA VAL A 25 3.69 -4.48 -0.44
C VAL A 25 3.66 -2.97 -0.60
N THR A 26 3.15 -2.49 -1.72
CA THR A 26 3.30 -1.07 -2.06
C THR A 26 2.13 -0.47 -2.81
N ASP A 27 1.87 0.82 -2.59
CA ASP A 27 0.86 1.65 -3.24
C ASP A 27 1.54 2.87 -3.89
N PRO A 28 2.23 2.66 -5.04
CA PRO A 28 2.99 3.73 -5.68
C PRO A 28 2.09 4.85 -6.20
N PRO A 29 2.62 6.05 -6.46
CA PRO A 29 1.91 7.12 -7.13
C PRO A 29 1.28 6.64 -8.45
N TYR A 30 -0.01 6.93 -8.67
CA TYR A 30 -0.69 6.52 -9.90
C TYR A 30 -0.43 7.51 -11.01
N GLU A 31 -0.11 7.01 -12.21
CA GLU A 31 -0.12 7.84 -13.39
C GLU A 31 -1.57 8.17 -13.79
N MET A 32 -1.99 9.38 -13.57
CA MET A 32 -3.34 9.85 -13.94
C MET A 32 -3.25 10.72 -15.19
N HIS A 33 -3.50 10.14 -16.36
CA HIS A 33 -3.70 10.92 -17.57
C HIS A 33 -5.04 11.64 -17.51
N VAL A 34 -5.04 12.91 -17.13
CA VAL A 34 -6.17 13.81 -17.32
C VAL A 34 -6.25 14.12 -18.82
N ARG A 35 -6.84 13.22 -19.62
CA ARG A 35 -7.18 13.51 -20.99
C ARG A 35 -8.35 14.50 -20.99
N GLY A 36 -8.04 15.79 -21.21
CA GLY A 36 -9.01 16.81 -21.53
C GLY A 36 -9.77 16.43 -22.80
N GLY A 37 -10.99 15.97 -22.66
CA GLY A 37 -11.97 15.82 -23.73
C GLY A 37 -13.14 16.75 -23.44
N GLY A 38 -13.20 17.88 -24.15
CA GLY A 38 -14.38 18.71 -24.30
C GLY A 38 -14.79 19.54 -23.09
N THR A 39 -14.61 20.87 -23.26
CA THR A 39 -14.95 21.96 -22.33
C THR A 39 -14.20 21.96 -21.01
N GLN A 40 -13.21 22.78 -21.03
CA GLN A 40 -12.47 23.38 -19.92
C GLN A 40 -13.45 23.96 -18.88
N ARG A 41 -14.02 23.11 -18.08
CA ARG A 41 -14.38 23.41 -16.71
C ARG A 41 -13.34 22.69 -15.87
N ILE A 42 -12.21 23.35 -15.77
CA ILE A 42 -11.41 23.31 -14.56
C ILE A 42 -12.44 23.62 -13.48
N PHE A 43 -12.89 22.59 -12.75
CA PHE A 43 -13.35 22.88 -11.42
C PHE A 43 -12.16 23.59 -10.79
N ASP A 44 -12.36 24.84 -10.39
CA ASP A 44 -11.46 25.49 -9.46
C ASP A 44 -11.32 24.48 -8.31
N ILE A 45 -10.17 23.80 -8.30
CA ILE A 45 -9.89 22.80 -7.27
C ILE A 45 -9.61 23.65 -6.04
N GLU A 46 -10.67 23.94 -5.29
CA GLU A 46 -10.55 24.61 -4.01
C GLU A 46 -9.58 23.80 -3.15
N LYS A 47 -8.56 24.49 -2.61
CA LYS A 47 -7.68 23.91 -1.59
C LYS A 47 -8.56 23.28 -0.51
N GLY A 48 -8.44 21.96 -0.31
CA GLY A 48 -9.26 21.17 0.61
C GLY A 48 -10.30 20.28 -0.08
N SER A 49 -10.35 20.24 -1.43
CA SER A 49 -11.07 19.18 -2.15
C SER A 49 -10.18 17.92 -2.27
N TYR A 50 -10.81 16.75 -2.31
CA TYR A 50 -10.10 15.46 -2.47
C TYR A 50 -9.11 15.43 -3.67
N LEU A 51 -9.47 16.07 -4.79
CA LEU A 51 -8.60 16.16 -5.96
C LEU A 51 -7.47 17.19 -5.76
N GLY A 52 -7.73 18.30 -5.05
CA GLY A 52 -6.70 19.27 -4.71
C GLY A 52 -5.66 18.74 -3.74
N ASP A 53 -6.08 17.86 -2.83
CA ASP A 53 -5.16 17.19 -1.88
C ASP A 53 -4.27 16.16 -2.61
N ILE A 54 -4.80 15.48 -3.64
CA ILE A 54 -4.04 14.55 -4.48
C ILE A 54 -3.03 15.31 -5.36
N GLU A 55 -3.43 16.41 -6.00
CA GLU A 55 -2.52 17.24 -6.81
C GLU A 55 -1.42 17.88 -5.94
N ALA A 56 -1.77 18.37 -4.75
CA ALA A 56 -0.81 18.96 -3.83
C ALA A 56 0.20 17.95 -3.27
N SER A 57 -0.12 16.66 -3.32
CA SER A 57 0.74 15.57 -2.79
C SER A 57 1.61 14.91 -3.86
N ASP A 58 1.56 15.37 -5.12
CA ASP A 58 2.28 14.81 -6.27
C ASP A 58 2.02 13.32 -6.55
N ILE A 59 0.96 12.77 -5.97
CA ILE A 59 0.58 11.34 -6.03
C ILE A 59 0.11 10.92 -7.44
N HIS A 60 -0.06 11.85 -8.35
CA HIS A 60 -0.63 11.64 -9.69
C HIS A 60 0.40 11.52 -10.81
N ASN A 61 1.69 11.73 -10.54
CA ASN A 61 2.75 11.77 -11.56
C ASN A 61 3.35 10.40 -11.89
N GLY A 62 2.86 9.33 -11.25
CA GLY A 62 3.46 8.01 -11.41
C GLY A 62 4.83 7.90 -10.74
N TYR A 63 5.52 6.81 -11.01
CA TYR A 63 6.91 6.59 -10.61
C TYR A 63 7.70 6.02 -11.78
N ASP A 64 9.05 6.08 -11.71
CA ASP A 64 9.90 5.48 -12.74
C ASP A 64 9.72 3.95 -12.76
N PHE A 65 9.12 3.43 -13.82
CA PHE A 65 8.82 2.00 -13.97
C PHE A 65 10.09 1.13 -13.93
N GLU A 66 11.27 1.68 -14.29
CA GLU A 66 12.54 0.98 -14.21
C GLU A 66 12.90 0.55 -12.78
N LEU A 67 12.33 1.19 -11.74
CA LEU A 67 12.51 0.77 -10.35
C LEU A 67 11.99 -0.65 -10.07
N ASN A 68 11.10 -1.19 -10.90
CA ASN A 68 10.69 -2.59 -10.78
C ASN A 68 11.86 -3.57 -10.94
N LYS A 69 12.91 -3.22 -11.69
CA LYS A 69 14.12 -4.02 -11.78
C LYS A 69 14.87 -4.07 -10.46
N GLU A 70 14.93 -2.94 -9.76
CA GLU A 70 15.52 -2.85 -8.44
C GLU A 70 14.67 -3.60 -7.39
N PHE A 71 13.34 -3.51 -7.48
CA PHE A 71 12.45 -4.31 -6.63
C PHE A 71 12.73 -5.81 -6.79
N VAL A 72 12.88 -6.29 -8.03
CA VAL A 72 13.22 -7.69 -8.31
C VAL A 72 14.59 -8.05 -7.76
N ARG A 73 15.59 -7.17 -7.91
CA ARG A 73 16.97 -7.40 -7.44
C ARG A 73 17.04 -7.62 -5.92
N ILE A 74 16.33 -6.80 -5.15
CA ILE A 74 16.39 -6.87 -3.69
C ILE A 74 15.57 -8.01 -3.08
N MET A 75 14.61 -8.61 -3.84
CA MET A 75 13.81 -9.73 -3.34
C MET A 75 14.58 -11.06 -3.39
N ARG A 76 14.50 -11.87 -2.35
CA ARG A 76 15.05 -13.26 -2.30
C ARG A 76 14.36 -14.18 -3.31
N GLY A 77 13.18 -13.85 -3.69
CA GLY A 77 12.38 -14.44 -4.75
C GLY A 77 11.21 -13.54 -4.99
N ILE A 78 10.69 -13.46 -6.21
CA ILE A 78 9.64 -12.50 -6.54
C ILE A 78 8.39 -12.80 -5.72
N ASN A 79 8.00 -11.86 -4.88
CA ASN A 79 6.81 -11.88 -4.02
C ASN A 79 6.40 -10.42 -3.75
N ILE A 80 5.55 -9.88 -4.62
CA ILE A 80 5.24 -8.46 -4.61
C ILE A 80 3.75 -8.20 -4.81
N TYR A 81 3.19 -7.30 -4.01
CA TYR A 81 1.85 -6.74 -4.16
C TYR A 81 1.94 -5.27 -4.53
N ILE A 82 1.33 -4.91 -5.66
CA ILE A 82 1.36 -3.55 -6.19
C ILE A 82 -0.06 -3.06 -6.38
N TRP A 83 -0.45 -2.04 -5.62
CA TRP A 83 -1.70 -1.33 -5.86
C TRP A 83 -1.57 -0.48 -7.12
N CYS A 84 -2.58 -0.46 -7.96
CA CYS A 84 -2.53 0.29 -9.22
C CYS A 84 -3.94 0.67 -9.72
N ASN A 85 -3.98 1.60 -10.66
CA ASN A 85 -5.19 1.80 -11.45
C ASN A 85 -5.23 0.84 -12.65
N LYS A 86 -6.42 0.66 -13.21
CA LYS A 86 -6.65 -0.27 -14.35
C LYS A 86 -5.83 0.04 -15.61
N LEU A 87 -5.32 1.25 -15.78
CA LEU A 87 -4.53 1.64 -16.96
C LEU A 87 -3.08 1.18 -16.85
N GLN A 88 -2.59 0.94 -15.63
CA GLN A 88 -1.24 0.47 -15.36
C GLN A 88 -1.10 -1.05 -15.44
N ILE A 89 -2.21 -1.81 -15.33
CA ILE A 89 -2.21 -3.28 -15.35
C ILE A 89 -1.44 -3.86 -16.55
N PRO A 90 -1.60 -3.39 -17.80
CA PRO A 90 -0.89 -3.98 -18.93
C PRO A 90 0.64 -3.88 -18.80
N ALA A 91 1.17 -2.76 -18.30
CA ALA A 91 2.62 -2.58 -18.14
C ALA A 91 3.20 -3.54 -17.10
N TYR A 92 2.51 -3.72 -15.97
CA TYR A 92 2.92 -4.71 -14.96
C TYR A 92 2.86 -6.13 -15.49
N PHE A 93 1.83 -6.48 -16.28
CA PHE A 93 1.71 -7.81 -16.89
C PHE A 93 2.82 -8.07 -17.89
N ASP A 94 3.15 -7.10 -18.75
CA ASP A 94 4.26 -7.24 -19.69
C ASP A 94 5.56 -7.54 -18.95
N TYR A 95 5.89 -6.81 -17.90
CA TYR A 95 7.12 -7.00 -17.17
C TYR A 95 7.11 -8.29 -16.31
N TYR A 96 6.16 -8.44 -15.39
CA TYR A 96 6.22 -9.54 -14.43
C TYR A 96 5.80 -10.90 -15.02
N ILE A 97 4.88 -10.91 -16.00
CA ILE A 97 4.39 -12.18 -16.58
C ILE A 97 5.17 -12.51 -17.85
N ASN A 98 5.18 -11.60 -18.84
CA ASN A 98 5.74 -11.90 -20.15
C ASN A 98 7.28 -11.95 -20.12
N GLU A 99 7.95 -11.05 -19.42
CA GLU A 99 9.41 -11.04 -19.33
C GLU A 99 9.93 -11.98 -18.23
N LEU A 100 9.35 -11.90 -17.01
CA LEU A 100 9.87 -12.61 -15.86
C LEU A 100 9.23 -13.99 -15.63
N GLY A 101 8.07 -14.28 -16.22
CA GLY A 101 7.39 -15.56 -16.09
C GLY A 101 6.81 -15.83 -14.70
N CYS A 102 6.32 -14.80 -14.03
CA CYS A 102 5.69 -14.92 -12.72
C CYS A 102 4.29 -15.52 -12.81
N HIS A 103 3.85 -16.19 -11.74
CA HIS A 103 2.44 -16.39 -11.46
C HIS A 103 1.83 -15.08 -10.98
N PHE A 104 0.51 -14.91 -11.16
CA PHE A 104 -0.17 -13.70 -10.71
C PHE A 104 -1.58 -13.97 -10.19
N ASP A 105 -2.01 -13.07 -9.30
CA ASP A 105 -3.39 -12.91 -8.86
C ASP A 105 -3.78 -11.43 -8.92
N ILE A 106 -5.07 -11.17 -9.08
CA ILE A 106 -5.65 -9.82 -8.98
C ILE A 106 -6.53 -9.77 -7.75
N LEU A 107 -6.13 -8.99 -6.76
CA LEU A 107 -6.95 -8.69 -5.60
C LEU A 107 -7.70 -7.38 -5.84
N THR A 108 -8.91 -7.28 -5.30
CA THR A 108 -9.75 -6.08 -5.46
C THR A 108 -10.26 -5.58 -4.11
N TRP A 109 -10.24 -4.28 -3.93
CA TRP A 109 -10.95 -3.62 -2.85
C TRP A 109 -12.17 -2.89 -3.40
N HIS A 110 -13.37 -3.33 -3.01
CA HIS A 110 -14.64 -2.73 -3.38
C HIS A 110 -15.12 -1.77 -2.28
N LYS A 111 -15.30 -0.51 -2.66
CA LYS A 111 -15.76 0.57 -1.78
C LYS A 111 -17.29 0.64 -1.83
N ASN A 112 -17.97 0.18 -0.78
CA ASN A 112 -19.44 0.18 -0.73
C ASN A 112 -20.08 1.57 -0.55
N ASN A 113 -19.26 2.62 -0.37
CA ASN A 113 -19.68 4.02 -0.22
C ASN A 113 -18.95 4.95 -1.20
N ALA A 114 -18.53 4.44 -2.37
CA ALA A 114 -17.91 5.26 -3.40
C ALA A 114 -18.86 6.37 -3.90
N ILE A 115 -18.29 7.52 -4.30
CA ILE A 115 -19.06 8.61 -4.87
C ILE A 115 -19.59 8.18 -6.24
N PRO A 116 -20.93 8.28 -6.48
CA PRO A 116 -21.50 7.88 -7.76
C PRO A 116 -20.94 8.69 -8.93
N ASN A 117 -20.67 8.00 -10.05
CA ASN A 117 -20.23 8.63 -11.29
C ASN A 117 -21.41 8.69 -12.29
N PHE A 118 -21.91 9.91 -12.56
CA PHE A 118 -23.09 10.11 -13.43
C PHE A 118 -22.75 10.33 -14.92
N ASN A 119 -21.47 10.20 -15.32
CA ASN A 119 -21.00 10.55 -16.65
C ASN A 119 -20.93 9.33 -17.61
N MET A 120 -22.00 8.56 -17.74
CA MET A 120 -22.06 7.37 -18.63
C MET A 120 -20.91 6.37 -18.41
N LYS A 121 -20.41 6.27 -17.18
CA LYS A 121 -19.33 5.38 -16.77
C LYS A 121 -19.73 4.62 -15.49
N TYR A 122 -19.16 3.47 -15.30
CA TYR A 122 -19.26 2.77 -14.02
C TYR A 122 -18.58 3.58 -12.90
N ASN A 123 -19.01 3.36 -11.67
CA ASN A 123 -18.38 3.99 -10.50
C ASN A 123 -16.91 3.58 -10.38
N ASN A 124 -16.11 4.47 -9.81
CA ASN A 124 -14.74 4.16 -9.40
C ASN A 124 -14.74 3.58 -7.98
N ASP A 125 -15.44 2.48 -7.80
CA ASP A 125 -15.65 1.81 -6.52
C ASP A 125 -14.65 0.68 -6.24
N THR A 126 -13.80 0.37 -7.21
CA THR A 126 -12.86 -0.74 -7.14
C THR A 126 -11.42 -0.26 -7.30
N GLU A 127 -10.56 -0.65 -6.35
CA GLU A 127 -9.10 -0.57 -6.47
C GLU A 127 -8.52 -1.95 -6.74
N TYR A 128 -7.41 -1.99 -7.48
CA TYR A 128 -6.74 -3.21 -7.89
C TYR A 128 -5.40 -3.34 -7.20
N CYS A 129 -5.11 -4.55 -6.71
CA CYS A 129 -3.81 -4.93 -6.20
C CYS A 129 -3.33 -6.16 -6.97
N LEU A 130 -2.22 -6.01 -7.68
CA LEU A 130 -1.61 -7.11 -8.44
C LEU A 130 -0.61 -7.84 -7.55
N HIS A 131 -0.75 -9.16 -7.47
CA HIS A 131 0.23 -10.02 -6.82
C HIS A 131 1.01 -10.77 -7.88
N PHE A 132 2.34 -10.69 -7.81
CA PHE A 132 3.25 -11.48 -8.64
C PHE A 132 4.18 -12.30 -7.77
N ALA A 133 4.30 -13.58 -8.10
CA ALA A 133 5.15 -14.51 -7.37
C ALA A 133 5.91 -15.47 -8.29
N LYS A 134 7.13 -15.84 -7.87
CA LYS A 134 7.98 -16.83 -8.57
C LYS A 134 8.86 -17.58 -7.57
N ASN A 135 9.35 -18.78 -7.96
CA ASN A 135 10.33 -19.56 -7.21
C ASN A 135 9.88 -19.98 -5.80
N SER A 136 8.76 -20.68 -5.70
CA SER A 136 8.20 -21.20 -4.43
C SER A 136 7.68 -20.14 -3.46
N TYR A 137 7.68 -18.87 -3.85
CA TYR A 137 6.94 -17.83 -3.17
C TYR A 137 5.47 -17.85 -3.60
N GLY A 138 4.58 -17.45 -2.73
CA GLY A 138 3.16 -17.43 -3.02
C GLY A 138 2.31 -17.33 -1.78
N VAL A 139 1.01 -17.42 -2.00
CA VAL A 139 -0.02 -17.22 -0.98
C VAL A 139 -0.24 -18.51 -0.18
N ARG A 140 -0.29 -18.41 1.15
CA ARG A 140 -0.57 -19.51 2.08
C ARG A 140 -1.64 -19.07 3.08
N PRO A 141 -2.90 -18.97 2.64
CA PRO A 141 -3.99 -18.55 3.51
C PRO A 141 -4.31 -19.64 4.55
N ASP A 142 -4.61 -19.21 5.78
CA ASP A 142 -4.96 -20.11 6.87
C ASP A 142 -6.39 -20.67 6.75
N ASN A 143 -7.27 -19.96 6.03
CA ASN A 143 -8.68 -20.30 5.87
C ASN A 143 -9.22 -19.81 4.51
N TYR A 144 -10.48 -20.14 4.24
CA TYR A 144 -11.15 -19.79 2.98
C TYR A 144 -11.33 -18.27 2.80
N GLU A 145 -11.61 -17.54 3.87
CA GLU A 145 -11.83 -16.08 3.81
C GLU A 145 -10.53 -15.34 3.52
N ASP A 146 -9.43 -15.80 4.11
CA ASP A 146 -8.10 -15.25 3.82
C ASP A 146 -7.64 -15.52 2.38
N ALA A 147 -8.14 -16.58 1.74
CA ALA A 147 -7.89 -16.89 0.33
C ALA A 147 -8.69 -16.03 -0.65
N ALA A 148 -9.66 -15.24 -0.19
CA ALA A 148 -10.50 -14.44 -1.08
C ALA A 148 -9.70 -13.36 -1.81
N THR A 149 -9.94 -13.23 -3.12
CA THR A 149 -9.30 -12.20 -3.96
C THR A 149 -10.00 -10.85 -3.89
N TYR A 150 -11.00 -10.71 -3.06
CA TYR A 150 -11.72 -9.45 -2.88
C TYR A 150 -11.79 -9.04 -1.40
N TYR A 151 -11.95 -7.75 -1.19
CA TYR A 151 -12.24 -7.14 0.10
C TYR A 151 -13.32 -6.07 -0.11
N ILE A 152 -14.32 -6.03 0.77
CA ILE A 152 -15.42 -5.07 0.68
C ILE A 152 -15.49 -4.28 1.97
N SER A 153 -15.32 -2.96 1.88
CA SER A 153 -15.50 -2.06 3.01
C SER A 153 -15.92 -0.66 2.57
N ALA A 154 -16.35 0.14 3.52
CA ALA A 154 -16.42 1.58 3.31
C ALA A 154 -15.00 2.18 3.19
N ILE A 155 -14.89 3.34 2.56
CA ILE A 155 -13.69 4.16 2.66
C ILE A 155 -13.48 4.49 4.14
N ASN A 156 -12.29 4.25 4.65
CA ASN A 156 -11.95 4.51 6.05
C ASN A 156 -11.90 6.02 6.34
N GLN A 157 -13.06 6.60 6.66
CA GLN A 157 -13.19 8.02 6.96
C GLN A 157 -12.56 8.40 8.31
N SER A 158 -12.53 7.49 9.28
CA SER A 158 -11.96 7.73 10.59
C SER A 158 -10.45 7.95 10.51
N ASP A 159 -9.74 7.07 9.81
CA ASP A 159 -8.30 7.18 9.63
C ASP A 159 -7.93 8.35 8.73
N LYS A 160 -8.71 8.59 7.66
CA LYS A 160 -8.55 9.80 6.85
C LYS A 160 -8.64 11.06 7.68
N LYS A 161 -9.62 11.15 8.58
CA LYS A 161 -9.78 12.30 9.48
C LYS A 161 -8.67 12.37 10.53
N LYS A 162 -8.26 11.24 11.08
CA LYS A 162 -7.22 11.17 12.13
C LYS A 162 -5.84 11.54 11.57
N TYR A 163 -5.46 10.98 10.43
CA TYR A 163 -4.11 11.09 9.88
C TYR A 163 -3.98 12.06 8.70
N GLY A 164 -5.11 12.53 8.12
CA GLY A 164 -5.14 13.51 7.05
C GLY A 164 -4.68 13.01 5.67
N HIS A 165 -4.30 11.74 5.52
CA HIS A 165 -3.83 11.20 4.25
C HIS A 165 -5.01 10.83 3.34
N PRO A 166 -5.00 11.24 2.04
CA PRO A 166 -6.17 11.11 1.16
C PRO A 166 -6.50 9.67 0.77
N THR A 167 -5.51 8.76 0.73
CA THR A 167 -5.63 7.42 0.14
C THR A 167 -5.20 6.29 1.10
N ILE A 168 -5.61 6.35 2.38
CA ILE A 168 -5.26 5.31 3.35
C ILE A 168 -5.95 4.00 2.98
N LYS A 169 -5.17 2.94 2.77
CA LYS A 169 -5.68 1.58 2.57
C LYS A 169 -6.24 1.01 3.88
N PRO A 170 -7.30 0.18 3.84
CA PRO A 170 -7.77 -0.53 5.04
C PRO A 170 -6.67 -1.43 5.62
N LEU A 171 -6.47 -1.35 6.94
CA LEU A 171 -5.43 -2.13 7.62
C LEU A 171 -5.63 -3.63 7.43
N GLU A 172 -6.87 -4.10 7.55
CA GLU A 172 -7.23 -5.51 7.48
C GLU A 172 -6.86 -6.19 6.14
N ILE A 173 -6.94 -5.46 5.01
CA ILE A 173 -6.51 -6.03 3.72
C ILE A 173 -4.99 -6.11 3.63
N ILE A 174 -4.27 -5.14 4.18
CA ILE A 174 -2.80 -5.16 4.20
C ILE A 174 -2.29 -6.27 5.14
N GLU A 175 -2.88 -6.41 6.31
CA GLU A 175 -2.58 -7.52 7.23
C GLU A 175 -2.82 -8.88 6.59
N ARG A 176 -3.96 -9.08 5.91
CA ARG A 176 -4.26 -10.32 5.20
C ARG A 176 -3.22 -10.63 4.13
N ILE A 177 -2.82 -9.64 3.32
CA ILE A 177 -1.78 -9.79 2.31
C ILE A 177 -0.46 -10.22 2.95
N ILE A 178 -0.02 -9.53 4.01
CA ILE A 178 1.25 -9.81 4.69
C ILE A 178 1.21 -11.18 5.36
N ARG A 179 0.13 -11.53 6.05
CA ARG A 179 -0.04 -12.83 6.72
C ARG A 179 0.04 -13.98 5.72
N ASN A 180 -0.65 -13.85 4.60
CA ASN A 180 -0.71 -14.89 3.57
C ASN A 180 0.62 -15.11 2.84
N SER A 181 1.50 -14.10 2.76
CA SER A 181 2.67 -14.12 1.89
C SER A 181 4.01 -13.96 2.62
N SER A 182 3.99 -13.96 3.95
CA SER A 182 5.17 -13.91 4.79
C SER A 182 4.95 -14.64 6.12
N LYS A 183 6.01 -14.80 6.89
CA LYS A 183 6.00 -15.37 8.26
C LYS A 183 6.63 -14.37 9.25
N PRO A 184 6.42 -14.52 10.56
CA PRO A 184 7.09 -13.71 11.58
C PRO A 184 8.61 -13.67 11.37
N GLY A 185 9.19 -12.48 11.47
CA GLY A 185 10.62 -12.24 11.25
C GLY A 185 11.02 -11.92 9.81
N ASP A 186 10.18 -12.24 8.79
CA ASP A 186 10.44 -11.86 7.40
C ASP A 186 10.51 -10.33 7.24
N ILE A 187 11.26 -9.87 6.24
CA ILE A 187 11.45 -8.46 5.93
C ILE A 187 10.48 -8.04 4.84
N VAL A 188 9.57 -7.12 5.18
CA VAL A 188 8.63 -6.48 4.26
C VAL A 188 9.14 -5.10 3.90
N PHE A 189 9.11 -4.76 2.61
CA PHE A 189 9.53 -3.47 2.10
C PHE A 189 8.37 -2.72 1.45
N ASP A 190 8.24 -1.43 1.74
CA ASP A 190 7.31 -0.52 1.08
C ASP A 190 8.07 0.74 0.62
N PRO A 191 8.39 0.85 -0.68
CA PRO A 191 9.10 1.99 -1.25
C PRO A 191 8.28 3.29 -1.29
N PHE A 192 6.96 3.23 -1.04
CA PHE A 192 6.04 4.37 -1.07
C PHE A 192 5.06 4.28 0.11
N MET A 193 5.59 4.25 1.35
CA MET A 193 4.80 3.88 2.53
C MET A 193 3.68 4.85 2.90
N GLY A 194 3.68 6.09 2.36
CA GLY A 194 2.67 7.10 2.64
C GLY A 194 2.43 7.29 4.13
N SER A 195 1.20 7.02 4.56
CA SER A 195 0.80 7.10 5.98
C SER A 195 1.19 5.87 6.83
N GLY A 196 1.95 4.91 6.29
CA GLY A 196 2.54 3.80 7.04
C GLY A 196 1.63 2.61 7.35
N THR A 197 0.54 2.38 6.60
CA THR A 197 -0.36 1.25 6.85
C THR A 197 0.36 -0.10 6.79
N THR A 198 1.27 -0.28 5.82
CA THR A 198 2.11 -1.48 5.70
C THR A 198 3.00 -1.69 6.93
N GLY A 199 3.57 -0.59 7.45
CA GLY A 199 4.43 -0.63 8.65
C GLY A 199 3.67 -1.02 9.92
N VAL A 200 2.44 -0.51 10.09
CA VAL A 200 1.54 -0.91 11.19
C VAL A 200 1.23 -2.41 11.09
N ALA A 201 0.77 -2.88 9.93
CA ALA A 201 0.47 -4.28 9.71
C ALA A 201 1.68 -5.21 9.97
N CYS A 202 2.88 -4.80 9.55
CA CYS A 202 4.11 -5.54 9.79
C CYS A 202 4.40 -5.69 11.28
N LYS A 203 4.21 -4.62 12.04
CA LYS A 203 4.43 -4.62 13.49
C LYS A 203 3.43 -5.54 14.20
N ASP A 204 2.14 -5.44 13.88
CA ASP A 204 1.08 -6.27 14.49
C ASP A 204 1.28 -7.76 14.19
N LEU A 205 1.86 -8.06 13.04
CA LEU A 205 2.13 -9.42 12.59
C LEU A 205 3.57 -9.90 12.88
N GLU A 206 4.36 -9.15 13.64
CA GLU A 206 5.75 -9.50 14.01
C GLU A 206 6.70 -9.63 12.79
N ARG A 207 6.46 -8.87 11.71
CA ARG A 207 7.37 -8.76 10.57
C ARG A 207 8.36 -7.62 10.77
N SER A 208 9.56 -7.76 10.21
CA SER A 208 10.46 -6.62 10.05
C SER A 208 9.98 -5.74 8.91
N PHE A 209 10.13 -4.43 9.04
CA PHE A 209 9.63 -3.47 8.05
C PHE A 209 10.72 -2.47 7.65
N ILE A 210 10.82 -2.21 6.35
CA ILE A 210 11.59 -1.11 5.78
C ILE A 210 10.61 -0.27 4.97
N GLY A 211 10.44 0.99 5.33
CA GLY A 211 9.53 1.92 4.64
C GLY A 211 10.24 3.17 4.16
N VAL A 212 9.89 3.64 2.96
CA VAL A 212 10.43 4.86 2.38
C VAL A 212 9.28 5.80 2.04
N GLU A 213 9.45 7.08 2.35
CA GLU A 213 8.53 8.15 2.00
C GLU A 213 9.31 9.42 1.72
N ILE A 214 9.10 10.03 0.56
CA ILE A 214 9.82 11.23 0.14
C ILE A 214 9.25 12.50 0.78
N ASP A 215 7.93 12.55 0.98
CA ASP A 215 7.26 13.69 1.61
C ASP A 215 7.45 13.64 3.13
N GLU A 216 8.14 14.64 3.69
CA GLU A 216 8.43 14.72 5.12
C GLU A 216 7.18 14.72 6.01
N LYS A 217 6.09 15.32 5.54
CA LYS A 217 4.81 15.33 6.26
C LYS A 217 4.27 13.91 6.42
N TRP A 218 4.22 13.14 5.31
CA TRP A 218 3.70 11.77 5.34
C TRP A 218 4.64 10.81 6.04
N TYR A 219 5.95 11.01 5.92
CA TYR A 219 6.94 10.31 6.71
C TYR A 219 6.69 10.47 8.21
N ASN A 220 6.48 11.71 8.69
CA ASN A 220 6.21 11.99 10.09
C ASN A 220 4.89 11.37 10.56
N VAL A 221 3.84 11.39 9.72
CA VAL A 221 2.57 10.71 10.00
C VAL A 221 2.77 9.20 10.12
N ALA A 222 3.49 8.58 9.17
CA ALA A 222 3.78 7.15 9.22
C ALA A 222 4.56 6.76 10.48
N LYS A 223 5.59 7.52 10.80
CA LYS A 223 6.42 7.30 11.99
C LYS A 223 5.58 7.35 13.27
N GLN A 224 4.81 8.42 13.43
CA GLN A 224 3.92 8.58 14.60
C GLN A 224 2.92 7.41 14.67
N ARG A 225 2.27 7.04 13.57
CA ARG A 225 1.27 5.98 13.52
C ARG A 225 1.85 4.62 13.91
N ILE A 226 3.02 4.28 13.40
CA ILE A 226 3.71 3.03 13.72
C ILE A 226 4.18 3.01 15.20
N GLU A 227 4.56 4.17 15.75
CA GLU A 227 4.98 4.31 17.16
C GLU A 227 3.79 4.32 18.14
N GLU A 228 2.68 5.01 17.82
CA GLU A 228 1.51 5.16 18.71
C GLU A 228 0.81 3.85 19.03
N GLU A 229 0.76 2.88 18.13
CA GLU A 229 0.15 1.58 18.41
C GLU A 229 0.90 0.76 19.46
N ASN A 230 2.12 1.18 19.85
CA ASN A 230 2.79 0.66 21.06
C ASN A 230 2.11 1.12 22.36
N ALA A 231 1.50 2.30 22.38
CA ALA A 231 0.93 2.87 23.60
C ALA A 231 -0.41 2.26 24.01
N THR A 232 -1.17 1.72 23.04
CA THR A 232 -2.49 1.13 23.32
C THR A 232 -2.41 -0.29 23.86
N VAL A 233 -1.38 -1.05 23.50
CA VAL A 233 -1.17 -2.42 24.02
C VAL A 233 -0.69 -2.37 25.47
N ASP A 234 0.20 -1.45 25.84
CA ASP A 234 0.67 -1.31 27.23
C ASP A 234 -0.41 -0.78 28.20
N ASN A 235 -1.32 0.08 27.72
CA ASN A 235 -2.41 0.59 28.56
C ASN A 235 -3.57 -0.39 28.75
N SER A 236 -3.76 -1.37 27.87
CA SER A 236 -4.81 -2.40 28.05
C SER A 236 -4.43 -3.49 29.04
N ILE A 237 -3.13 -3.67 29.32
CA ILE A 237 -2.62 -4.62 30.33
C ILE A 237 -2.57 -3.96 31.73
N ALA A 238 -2.53 -2.64 31.80
CA ALA A 238 -2.45 -1.91 33.06
C ALA A 238 -3.81 -1.63 33.74
N LEU A 239 -4.93 -1.96 33.13
CA LEU A 239 -6.26 -1.78 33.67
C LEU A 239 -6.92 -3.16 33.84
N ASP A 240 -6.64 -3.86 34.90
CA ASP A 240 -7.61 -4.67 35.66
C ASP A 240 -6.99 -5.68 36.66
N LEU A 241 -6.16 -5.22 37.55
CA LEU A 241 -5.78 -6.04 38.71
C LEU A 241 -6.34 -5.50 40.06
N SER A 242 -7.09 -4.40 40.04
CA SER A 242 -7.62 -3.78 41.28
C SER A 242 -9.02 -4.28 41.66
N GLN A 243 -9.65 -5.20 40.94
CA GLN A 243 -10.96 -5.74 41.24
C GLN A 243 -10.95 -7.14 41.86
N TYR A 244 -9.77 -7.71 42.17
CA TYR A 244 -9.64 -9.03 42.79
C TYR A 244 -8.72 -9.02 44.02
N ILE A 245 -8.86 -7.99 44.88
CA ILE A 245 -8.39 -8.03 46.27
C ILE A 245 -9.53 -7.60 47.20
#